data_540ebc9cf76caceee8b067a4312c5c27
#
_entry.id   540ebc9cf76caceee8b067a4312c5c27
#
_cell.length_a   1.000
_cell.length_b   1.000
_cell.length_c   1.000
_cell.angle_alpha   90.00
_cell.angle_beta   90.00
_cell.angle_gamma   90.00
#
_symmetry.space_group_name_H-M   'P 1'
#
loop_
_entity.id
_entity.type
_entity.pdbx_description
1 polymer ?
#
loop_
_entity_poly.entity_id
_entity_poly.type
_entity_poly.pdbx_seq_one_letter_code
_entity_poly.pdbx_strand_id
1 'polypeptide(L)'
;MNSNTLSDTDIRHHLHPFTDYSAMKREGTRIITDADGHYIIDSDGNRILDGMAGLWCVNVGYGREELINAATEQMRRLPYYNTFFKTSNEPAARLSEKLVEIAPDGIEHVFFANSGSEANDTIVRMVRHFWTLEGRPEKQVIISRTYGYHGSTTVAASMGGMGAMHDQGANLPDFHQIRPPYGFLYQGNMDEATFAETSANWLREEISKTGADNIAAFIAEPVQGLSLIHI
;
A
#
# COMPACT_ATOMS: atom_id res chain seq x y z
N MET A 1 -5.04 30.23 15.72
CA MET A 1 -6.19 30.34 14.80
C MET A 1 -7.33 29.55 15.40
N ASN A 2 -8.58 30.02 15.30
CA ASN A 2 -9.73 29.24 15.77
C ASN A 2 -9.89 27.95 14.94
N SER A 3 -10.38 26.85 15.52
CA SER A 3 -10.62 25.56 14.85
C SER A 3 -11.45 25.73 13.57
N ASN A 4 -12.47 26.56 13.60
CA ASN A 4 -13.30 26.89 12.42
C ASN A 4 -12.49 27.49 11.26
N THR A 5 -11.49 28.35 11.56
CA THR A 5 -10.67 29.00 10.52
C THR A 5 -9.72 27.99 9.84
N LEU A 6 -9.21 26.99 10.57
CA LEU A 6 -8.35 25.95 10.00
C LEU A 6 -9.16 24.97 9.15
N SER A 7 -10.32 24.53 9.63
CA SER A 7 -11.22 23.66 8.86
C SER A 7 -11.68 24.34 7.56
N ASP A 8 -12.07 25.63 7.62
CA ASP A 8 -12.45 26.40 6.43
C ASP A 8 -11.29 26.55 5.42
N THR A 9 -10.07 26.71 5.92
CA THR A 9 -8.88 26.78 5.06
C THR A 9 -8.58 25.44 4.40
N ASP A 10 -8.67 24.37 5.15
CA ASP A 10 -8.48 23.01 4.68
C ASP A 10 -9.48 22.65 3.59
N ILE A 11 -10.78 22.86 3.84
CA ILE A 11 -11.85 22.60 2.86
C ILE A 11 -11.65 23.39 1.55
N ARG A 12 -11.11 24.60 1.62
CA ARG A 12 -10.93 25.45 0.43
C ARG A 12 -9.69 25.12 -0.38
N HIS A 13 -8.66 24.59 0.25
CA HIS A 13 -7.34 24.53 -0.38
C HIS A 13 -6.71 23.14 -0.41
N HIS A 14 -7.22 22.18 0.34
CA HIS A 14 -6.67 20.83 0.41
C HIS A 14 -7.61 19.81 -0.26
N LEU A 15 -7.10 19.07 -1.24
CA LEU A 15 -7.80 17.97 -1.89
C LEU A 15 -7.55 16.68 -1.11
N HIS A 16 -8.54 16.24 -0.34
CA HIS A 16 -8.44 15.02 0.46
C HIS A 16 -8.62 13.76 -0.39
N PRO A 17 -7.77 12.72 -0.22
CA PRO A 17 -8.00 11.42 -0.84
C PRO A 17 -9.20 10.71 -0.17
N PHE A 18 -9.88 9.84 -0.91
CA PHE A 18 -10.97 8.99 -0.41
C PHE A 18 -12.06 9.75 0.39
N THR A 19 -12.40 10.95 -0.01
CA THR A 19 -13.29 11.84 0.76
C THR A 19 -14.48 12.31 -0.07
N ASP A 20 -15.69 12.23 0.50
CA ASP A 20 -16.86 12.90 -0.03
C ASP A 20 -16.78 14.40 0.30
N TYR A 21 -16.46 15.19 -0.69
CA TYR A 21 -16.35 16.64 -0.57
C TYR A 21 -17.66 17.33 -0.19
N SER A 22 -18.80 16.78 -0.58
CA SER A 22 -20.10 17.33 -0.20
C SER A 22 -20.38 17.13 1.28
N ALA A 23 -20.06 15.98 1.82
CA ALA A 23 -20.11 15.71 3.25
C ALA A 23 -19.10 16.59 4.01
N MET A 24 -17.86 16.65 3.56
CA MET A 24 -16.81 17.46 4.19
C MET A 24 -17.19 18.95 4.28
N LYS A 25 -17.83 19.51 3.22
CA LYS A 25 -18.30 20.91 3.24
C LYS A 25 -19.44 21.15 4.25
N ARG A 26 -20.27 20.15 4.51
CA ARG A 26 -21.37 20.28 5.48
C ARG A 26 -20.91 20.08 6.92
N GLU A 27 -19.99 19.17 7.14
CA GLU A 27 -19.63 18.65 8.46
C GLU A 27 -18.33 19.25 9.00
N GLY A 28 -17.51 19.84 8.11
CA GLY A 28 -16.17 20.32 8.43
C GLY A 28 -15.14 19.20 8.41
N THR A 29 -13.88 19.57 8.63
CA THR A 29 -12.76 18.64 8.82
C THR A 29 -12.31 18.63 10.27
N ARG A 30 -11.99 17.45 10.77
CA ARG A 30 -11.33 17.32 12.08
C ARG A 30 -9.85 17.64 11.91
N ILE A 31 -9.38 18.67 12.55
CA ILE A 31 -7.98 19.09 12.52
C ILE A 31 -7.24 18.45 13.70
N ILE A 32 -6.28 17.60 13.41
CA ILE A 32 -5.40 16.99 14.43
C ILE A 32 -4.23 17.95 14.66
N THR A 33 -4.00 18.31 15.91
CA THR A 33 -3.03 19.34 16.30
C THR A 33 -1.88 18.81 17.13
N ASP A 34 -2.07 17.67 17.79
CA ASP A 34 -1.06 17.08 18.67
C ASP A 34 -1.26 15.58 18.81
N ALA A 35 -0.28 14.91 19.41
CA ALA A 35 -0.33 13.47 19.69
C ALA A 35 0.52 13.09 20.91
N ASP A 36 0.07 12.08 21.66
CA ASP A 36 0.75 11.56 22.84
C ASP A 36 0.59 10.04 22.93
N GLY A 37 1.67 9.29 22.79
CA GLY A 37 1.69 7.83 22.86
C GLY A 37 0.79 7.19 21.82
N HIS A 38 -0.41 6.76 22.20
CA HIS A 38 -1.40 6.13 21.31
C HIS A 38 -2.60 7.01 21.02
N TYR A 39 -2.54 8.28 21.40
CA TYR A 39 -3.64 9.22 21.27
C TYR A 39 -3.28 10.38 20.37
N ILE A 40 -4.25 10.82 19.60
CA ILE A 40 -4.24 12.09 18.88
C ILE A 40 -5.12 13.11 19.58
N ILE A 41 -4.83 14.40 19.39
CA ILE A 41 -5.57 15.51 19.99
C ILE A 41 -6.03 16.40 18.84
N ASP A 42 -7.33 16.68 18.78
CA ASP A 42 -7.88 17.57 17.76
C ASP A 42 -7.84 19.04 18.20
N SER A 43 -8.19 19.93 17.28
CA SER A 43 -8.20 21.37 17.51
C SER A 43 -9.21 21.84 18.56
N ASP A 44 -10.15 21.00 18.96
CA ASP A 44 -11.14 21.26 19.99
C ASP A 44 -10.69 20.71 21.36
N GLY A 45 -9.50 20.10 21.41
CA GLY A 45 -8.90 19.54 22.62
C GLY A 45 -9.39 18.12 22.95
N ASN A 46 -10.11 17.46 22.05
CA ASN A 46 -10.55 16.09 22.28
C ASN A 46 -9.36 15.12 22.14
N ARG A 47 -9.17 14.28 23.16
CA ARG A 47 -8.18 13.23 23.17
C ARG A 47 -8.80 11.94 22.63
N ILE A 48 -8.30 11.44 21.51
CA ILE A 48 -8.87 10.33 20.73
C ILE A 48 -7.85 9.21 20.66
N LEU A 49 -8.26 7.97 20.98
CA LEU A 49 -7.42 6.78 20.77
C LEU A 49 -7.23 6.56 19.27
N ASP A 50 -5.99 6.58 18.80
CA ASP A 50 -5.67 6.33 17.40
C ASP A 50 -5.54 4.83 17.11
N GLY A 51 -6.68 4.15 16.98
CA GLY A 51 -6.74 2.73 16.62
C GLY A 51 -6.29 2.41 15.19
N MET A 52 -6.11 3.44 14.36
CA MET A 52 -5.60 3.29 12.99
C MET A 52 -4.08 3.44 12.88
N ALA A 53 -3.39 3.81 13.96
CA ALA A 53 -1.96 4.07 13.98
C ALA A 53 -1.50 5.01 12.84
N GLY A 54 -2.20 6.16 12.69
CA GLY A 54 -1.93 7.13 11.62
C GLY A 54 -2.11 6.56 10.21
N LEU A 55 -3.04 5.65 10.02
CA LEU A 55 -3.24 4.81 8.83
C LEU A 55 -2.01 3.93 8.55
N TRP A 56 -1.66 3.08 9.57
CA TRP A 56 -0.59 2.08 9.53
C TRP A 56 0.84 2.66 9.50
N CYS A 57 1.01 3.94 9.80
CA CYS A 57 2.32 4.62 9.73
C CYS A 57 2.97 4.85 11.08
N VAL A 58 2.24 4.70 12.20
CA VAL A 58 2.70 5.01 13.56
C VAL A 58 2.60 3.78 14.47
N ASN A 59 3.13 2.66 14.03
CA ASN A 59 2.99 1.37 14.69
C ASN A 59 3.65 1.30 16.08
N VAL A 60 4.59 2.18 16.37
CA VAL A 60 5.30 2.26 17.67
C VAL A 60 4.81 3.41 18.56
N GLY A 61 3.75 4.12 18.14
CA GLY A 61 3.20 5.27 18.84
C GLY A 61 3.91 6.59 18.49
N TYR A 62 3.31 7.67 19.00
CA TYR A 62 3.79 9.04 18.82
C TYR A 62 4.82 9.43 19.90
N GLY A 63 5.62 10.47 19.63
CA GLY A 63 6.51 11.08 20.62
C GLY A 63 7.70 10.19 21.05
N ARG A 64 8.14 9.26 20.22
CA ARG A 64 9.30 8.41 20.51
C ARG A 64 10.60 9.19 20.34
N GLU A 65 11.17 9.60 21.46
CA GLU A 65 12.38 10.42 21.52
C GLU A 65 13.58 9.80 20.78
N GLU A 66 13.71 8.48 20.81
CA GLU A 66 14.79 7.77 20.11
C GLU A 66 14.70 7.99 18.60
N LEU A 67 13.51 8.02 18.03
CA LEU A 67 13.27 8.22 16.59
C LEU A 67 13.46 9.69 16.23
N ILE A 68 12.96 10.60 17.07
CA ILE A 68 13.11 12.06 16.90
C ILE A 68 14.57 12.43 16.89
N ASN A 69 15.35 11.93 17.84
CA ASN A 69 16.79 12.22 17.96
C ASN A 69 17.56 11.63 16.79
N ALA A 70 17.33 10.37 16.42
CA ALA A 70 17.98 9.73 15.28
C ALA A 70 17.75 10.50 13.97
N ALA A 71 16.49 10.91 13.71
CA ALA A 71 16.13 11.72 12.55
C ALA A 71 16.83 13.09 12.59
N THR A 72 16.81 13.77 13.73
CA THR A 72 17.40 15.10 13.92
C THR A 72 18.91 15.06 13.69
N GLU A 73 19.61 14.09 14.26
CA GLU A 73 21.06 13.92 14.10
C GLU A 73 21.43 13.63 12.64
N GLN A 74 20.69 12.75 11.99
CA GLN A 74 20.93 12.42 10.58
C GLN A 74 20.67 13.63 9.67
N MET A 75 19.60 14.39 9.92
CA MET A 75 19.29 15.61 9.15
C MET A 75 20.36 16.70 9.32
N ARG A 76 21.00 16.81 10.50
CA ARG A 76 22.12 17.74 10.71
C ARG A 76 23.39 17.30 10.02
N ARG A 77 23.64 15.99 9.94
CA ARG A 77 24.84 15.41 9.33
C ARG A 77 24.73 15.36 7.81
N LEU A 78 23.69 14.77 7.29
CA LEU A 78 23.41 14.59 5.86
C LEU A 78 21.90 14.40 5.66
N PRO A 79 21.15 15.47 5.35
CA PRO A 79 19.69 15.40 5.22
C PRO A 79 19.22 14.65 3.99
N TYR A 80 20.04 14.68 2.92
CA TYR A 80 19.74 14.01 1.66
C TYR A 80 21.01 13.74 0.86
N TYR A 81 21.07 12.58 0.21
CA TYR A 81 21.93 12.33 -0.96
C TYR A 81 21.31 11.22 -1.81
N ASN A 82 21.48 11.30 -3.12
CA ASN A 82 20.96 10.33 -4.06
C ASN A 82 21.73 9.00 -4.03
N THR A 83 21.11 7.95 -4.59
CA THR A 83 21.73 6.63 -4.76
C THR A 83 21.98 6.27 -6.23
N PHE A 84 22.01 7.27 -7.11
CA PHE A 84 22.33 7.10 -8.54
C PHE A 84 23.83 7.07 -8.78
N PHE A 85 24.22 6.61 -9.97
CA PHE A 85 25.57 6.72 -10.50
C PHE A 85 26.69 6.12 -9.60
N LYS A 86 26.41 5.01 -8.94
CA LYS A 86 27.34 4.32 -8.02
C LYS A 86 27.63 5.11 -6.73
N THR A 87 26.74 6.00 -6.35
CA THR A 87 26.79 6.66 -5.04
C THR A 87 25.76 6.03 -4.11
N SER A 88 26.00 6.15 -2.82
CA SER A 88 25.08 5.70 -1.77
C SER A 88 25.28 6.55 -0.50
N ASN A 89 24.52 6.26 0.53
CA ASN A 89 24.69 6.85 1.86
C ASN A 89 24.62 5.76 2.93
N GLU A 90 25.23 6.05 4.08
CA GLU A 90 25.35 5.07 5.16
C GLU A 90 23.99 4.55 5.68
N PRO A 91 22.96 5.38 5.92
CA PRO A 91 21.66 4.89 6.36
C PRO A 91 21.00 3.91 5.38
N ALA A 92 21.07 4.18 4.07
CA ALA A 92 20.52 3.29 3.06
C ALA A 92 21.22 1.93 3.04
N ALA A 93 22.56 1.92 3.10
CA ALA A 93 23.34 0.68 3.13
C ALA A 93 23.03 -0.17 4.37
N ARG A 94 23.02 0.44 5.56
CA ARG A 94 22.71 -0.26 6.82
C ARG A 94 21.27 -0.76 6.89
N LEU A 95 20.34 0.03 6.39
CA LEU A 95 18.93 -0.40 6.35
C LEU A 95 18.75 -1.56 5.37
N SER A 96 19.41 -1.54 4.21
CA SER A 96 19.38 -2.67 3.27
C SER A 96 19.90 -3.96 3.90
N GLU A 97 21.03 -3.90 4.58
CA GLU A 97 21.61 -5.04 5.32
C GLU A 97 20.62 -5.58 6.34
N LYS A 98 20.02 -4.69 7.15
CA LYS A 98 19.06 -5.08 8.18
C LYS A 98 17.77 -5.68 7.60
N LEU A 99 17.28 -5.18 6.49
CA LEU A 99 16.10 -5.72 5.81
C LEU A 99 16.36 -7.09 5.21
N VAL A 100 17.55 -7.31 4.62
CA VAL A 100 17.95 -8.63 4.11
C VAL A 100 18.07 -9.66 5.24
N GLU A 101 18.62 -9.29 6.40
CA GLU A 101 18.71 -10.20 7.57
C GLU A 101 17.35 -10.73 8.04
N ILE A 102 16.27 -9.96 7.91
CA ILE A 102 14.93 -10.31 8.39
C ILE A 102 13.99 -10.75 7.27
N ALA A 103 14.42 -10.65 6.02
CA ALA A 103 13.63 -11.08 4.87
C ALA A 103 13.64 -12.60 4.73
N PRO A 104 12.67 -13.19 4.00
CA PRO A 104 12.72 -14.59 3.62
C PRO A 104 13.98 -14.94 2.82
N ASP A 105 14.42 -16.19 2.92
CA ASP A 105 15.56 -16.70 2.16
C ASP A 105 15.45 -16.40 0.65
N GLY A 106 16.55 -15.97 0.05
CA GLY A 106 16.61 -15.60 -1.37
C GLY A 106 16.35 -14.14 -1.68
N ILE A 107 15.97 -13.32 -0.69
CA ILE A 107 15.89 -11.87 -0.82
C ILE A 107 17.23 -11.26 -0.43
N GLU A 108 18.00 -10.78 -1.42
CA GLU A 108 19.37 -10.28 -1.22
C GLU A 108 19.51 -8.80 -1.49
N HIS A 109 18.50 -8.14 -2.05
CA HIS A 109 18.58 -6.76 -2.48
C HIS A 109 17.33 -5.97 -2.10
N VAL A 110 17.51 -4.70 -1.78
CA VAL A 110 16.46 -3.77 -1.40
C VAL A 110 16.41 -2.61 -2.38
N PHE A 111 15.22 -2.31 -2.85
CA PHE A 111 14.93 -1.12 -3.64
C PHE A 111 14.05 -0.16 -2.83
N PHE A 112 14.55 1.06 -2.58
CA PHE A 112 13.82 2.09 -1.87
C PHE A 112 12.97 2.93 -2.82
N ALA A 113 11.73 3.17 -2.45
CA ALA A 113 10.79 4.04 -3.15
C ALA A 113 10.13 5.00 -2.14
N ASN A 114 9.48 6.06 -2.64
CA ASN A 114 8.80 7.03 -1.76
C ASN A 114 7.40 6.57 -1.35
N SER A 115 6.85 5.59 -2.05
CA SER A 115 5.54 5.00 -1.75
C SER A 115 5.44 3.56 -2.23
N GLY A 116 4.47 2.80 -1.67
CA GLY A 116 4.12 1.48 -2.18
C GLY A 116 3.62 1.50 -3.63
N SER A 117 2.96 2.59 -4.03
CA SER A 117 2.51 2.78 -5.43
C SER A 117 3.69 2.82 -6.40
N GLU A 118 4.72 3.62 -6.11
CA GLU A 118 5.95 3.66 -6.92
C GLU A 118 6.71 2.33 -6.92
N ALA A 119 6.76 1.66 -5.78
CA ALA A 119 7.38 0.34 -5.67
C ALA A 119 6.66 -0.65 -6.60
N ASN A 120 5.34 -0.70 -6.56
CA ASN A 120 4.53 -1.59 -7.37
C ASN A 120 4.60 -1.27 -8.87
N ASP A 121 4.56 0.00 -9.27
CA ASP A 121 4.78 0.42 -10.66
C ASP A 121 6.17 -0.06 -11.16
N THR A 122 7.18 0.05 -10.31
CA THR A 122 8.53 -0.43 -10.62
C THR A 122 8.58 -1.95 -10.73
N ILE A 123 7.93 -2.67 -9.82
CA ILE A 123 7.85 -4.15 -9.83
C ILE A 123 7.20 -4.64 -11.12
N VAL A 124 6.06 -4.09 -11.54
CA VAL A 124 5.40 -4.47 -12.80
C VAL A 124 6.35 -4.34 -13.98
N ARG A 125 7.04 -3.20 -14.08
CA ARG A 125 8.01 -2.95 -15.14
C ARG A 125 9.20 -3.93 -15.09
N MET A 126 9.72 -4.22 -13.90
CA MET A 126 10.85 -5.16 -13.72
C MET A 126 10.44 -6.59 -14.07
N VAL A 127 9.28 -7.06 -13.64
CA VAL A 127 8.78 -8.41 -13.94
C VAL A 127 8.57 -8.59 -15.44
N ARG A 128 7.96 -7.63 -16.13
CA ARG A 128 7.79 -7.69 -17.58
C ARG A 128 9.13 -7.65 -18.33
N HIS A 129 10.07 -6.85 -17.85
CA HIS A 129 11.43 -6.81 -18.42
C HIS A 129 12.19 -8.11 -18.17
N PHE A 130 12.07 -8.72 -16.99
CA PHE A 130 12.63 -10.04 -16.71
C PHE A 130 12.16 -11.09 -17.72
N TRP A 131 10.86 -11.18 -17.96
CA TRP A 131 10.33 -12.12 -18.95
C TRP A 131 10.79 -11.83 -20.37
N THR A 132 10.98 -10.57 -20.71
CA THR A 132 11.56 -10.17 -22.01
C THR A 132 13.00 -10.69 -22.17
N LEU A 133 13.81 -10.57 -21.12
CA LEU A 133 15.19 -11.09 -21.12
C LEU A 133 15.24 -12.62 -21.16
N GLU A 134 14.26 -13.30 -20.57
CA GLU A 134 14.07 -14.74 -20.66
C GLU A 134 13.52 -15.20 -22.03
N GLY A 135 13.37 -14.30 -23.01
CA GLY A 135 12.85 -14.62 -24.33
C GLY A 135 11.34 -14.88 -24.38
N ARG A 136 10.60 -14.41 -23.37
CA ARG A 136 9.15 -14.63 -23.21
C ARG A 136 8.39 -13.28 -23.04
N PRO A 137 8.48 -12.34 -24.00
CA PRO A 137 7.89 -11.01 -23.92
C PRO A 137 6.35 -11.01 -23.88
N GLU A 138 5.71 -12.12 -24.22
CA GLU A 138 4.26 -12.32 -24.14
C GLU A 138 3.73 -12.38 -22.70
N LYS A 139 4.59 -12.66 -21.71
CA LYS A 139 4.23 -12.68 -20.29
C LYS A 139 4.04 -11.27 -19.74
N GLN A 140 2.82 -10.78 -19.82
CA GLN A 140 2.45 -9.40 -19.45
C GLN A 140 1.41 -9.35 -18.33
N VAL A 141 0.56 -10.38 -18.21
CA VAL A 141 -0.57 -10.39 -17.29
C VAL A 141 -0.11 -10.50 -15.85
N ILE A 142 -0.59 -9.60 -15.01
CA ILE A 142 -0.47 -9.66 -13.54
C ILE A 142 -1.82 -10.07 -12.96
N ILE A 143 -1.86 -11.13 -12.19
CA ILE A 143 -3.06 -11.56 -11.47
C ILE A 143 -3.00 -11.02 -10.03
N SER A 144 -4.11 -10.53 -9.52
CA SER A 144 -4.28 -10.07 -8.13
C SER A 144 -5.61 -10.53 -7.55
N ARG A 145 -5.99 -10.00 -6.39
CA ARG A 145 -7.27 -10.32 -5.74
C ARG A 145 -8.23 -9.13 -5.78
N THR A 146 -9.52 -9.42 -6.00
CA THR A 146 -10.61 -8.46 -5.77
C THR A 146 -10.51 -7.90 -4.35
N TYR A 147 -10.84 -6.62 -4.17
CA TYR A 147 -10.67 -5.85 -2.94
C TYR A 147 -9.22 -5.63 -2.50
N GLY A 148 -8.20 -6.14 -3.20
CA GLY A 148 -6.81 -5.87 -2.89
C GLY A 148 -6.44 -4.41 -3.15
N TYR A 149 -5.57 -3.84 -2.32
CA TYR A 149 -5.03 -2.50 -2.52
C TYR A 149 -3.52 -2.58 -2.77
N HIS A 150 -3.10 -2.13 -3.93
CA HIS A 150 -1.68 -2.16 -4.32
C HIS A 150 -1.09 -0.78 -4.64
N GLY A 151 -1.87 0.27 -4.46
CA GLY A 151 -1.45 1.66 -4.65
C GLY A 151 -2.47 2.52 -5.39
N SER A 152 -2.15 3.79 -5.59
CA SER A 152 -3.04 4.80 -6.18
C SER A 152 -2.53 5.39 -7.50
N THR A 153 -1.36 5.01 -8.00
CA THR A 153 -0.95 5.29 -9.38
C THR A 153 -1.79 4.47 -10.35
N THR A 154 -1.88 4.87 -11.60
CA THR A 154 -2.71 4.18 -12.60
C THR A 154 -2.37 2.68 -12.72
N VAL A 155 -1.09 2.32 -12.71
CA VAL A 155 -0.66 0.91 -12.79
C VAL A 155 -0.97 0.18 -11.49
N ALA A 156 -0.59 0.72 -10.34
CA ALA A 156 -0.83 0.08 -9.05
C ALA A 156 -2.34 -0.03 -8.73
N ALA A 157 -3.15 0.96 -9.10
CA ALA A 157 -4.60 0.91 -8.93
C ALA A 157 -5.26 -0.09 -9.89
N SER A 158 -4.77 -0.21 -11.13
CA SER A 158 -5.22 -1.25 -12.07
C SER A 158 -4.86 -2.67 -11.59
N MET A 159 -3.72 -2.81 -10.93
CA MET A 159 -3.30 -4.05 -10.29
C MET A 159 -4.12 -4.37 -9.04
N GLY A 160 -4.62 -3.34 -8.33
CA GLY A 160 -5.56 -3.49 -7.23
C GLY A 160 -6.92 -4.03 -7.66
N GLY A 161 -7.76 -4.39 -6.70
CA GLY A 161 -9.11 -4.91 -6.94
C GLY A 161 -10.22 -4.00 -6.39
N MET A 162 -9.93 -2.71 -6.20
CA MET A 162 -10.91 -1.74 -5.69
C MET A 162 -11.73 -1.13 -6.84
N GLY A 163 -13.01 -1.53 -6.95
CA GLY A 163 -13.91 -1.09 -8.02
C GLY A 163 -13.97 0.44 -8.18
N ALA A 164 -14.05 1.17 -7.07
CA ALA A 164 -14.09 2.64 -7.11
C ALA A 164 -12.87 3.29 -7.77
N MET A 165 -11.69 2.66 -7.72
CA MET A 165 -10.50 3.15 -8.43
C MET A 165 -10.54 2.79 -9.91
N HIS A 166 -11.07 1.61 -10.24
CA HIS A 166 -11.29 1.21 -11.62
C HIS A 166 -12.30 2.13 -12.32
N ASP A 167 -13.36 2.53 -11.63
CA ASP A 167 -14.37 3.47 -12.13
C ASP A 167 -13.78 4.87 -12.42
N GLN A 168 -12.67 5.22 -11.78
CA GLN A 168 -11.91 6.45 -12.04
C GLN A 168 -10.92 6.33 -13.20
N GLY A 169 -10.97 5.25 -13.97
CA GLY A 169 -10.12 5.02 -15.14
C GLY A 169 -8.83 4.24 -14.87
N ALA A 170 -8.63 3.75 -13.66
CA ALA A 170 -7.52 2.85 -13.34
C ALA A 170 -7.87 1.40 -13.69
N ASN A 171 -8.06 1.13 -14.98
CA ASN A 171 -8.41 -0.20 -15.49
C ASN A 171 -7.61 -0.50 -16.77
N LEU A 172 -6.29 -0.60 -16.61
CA LEU A 172 -5.40 -0.95 -17.71
C LEU A 172 -5.57 -2.43 -18.11
N PRO A 173 -5.32 -2.78 -19.37
CA PRO A 173 -5.30 -4.19 -19.79
C PRO A 173 -4.19 -4.96 -19.06
N ASP A 174 -4.30 -6.29 -19.10
CA ASP A 174 -3.34 -7.23 -18.51
C ASP A 174 -3.25 -7.21 -16.96
N PHE A 175 -4.27 -6.69 -16.29
CA PHE A 175 -4.46 -6.84 -14.85
C PHE A 175 -5.76 -7.59 -14.57
N HIS A 176 -5.64 -8.82 -14.04
CA HIS A 176 -6.77 -9.69 -13.78
C HIS A 176 -6.99 -9.87 -12.29
N GLN A 177 -8.22 -9.82 -11.82
CA GLN A 177 -8.57 -10.01 -10.42
C GLN A 177 -9.31 -11.32 -10.21
N ILE A 178 -8.86 -12.12 -9.25
CA ILE A 178 -9.54 -13.31 -8.76
C ILE A 178 -10.22 -13.04 -7.41
N ARG A 179 -11.10 -13.93 -6.98
CA ARG A 179 -11.74 -13.84 -5.66
C ARG A 179 -10.69 -13.89 -4.53
N PRO A 180 -10.85 -13.10 -3.47
CA PRO A 180 -10.04 -13.23 -2.26
C PRO A 180 -10.47 -14.45 -1.44
N PRO A 181 -9.60 -15.05 -0.63
CA PRO A 181 -9.95 -16.14 0.28
C PRO A 181 -10.75 -15.61 1.49
N TYR A 182 -11.88 -14.98 1.22
CA TYR A 182 -12.76 -14.38 2.23
C TYR A 182 -13.84 -15.37 2.66
N GLY A 183 -13.57 -16.08 3.75
CA GLY A 183 -14.40 -17.17 4.23
C GLY A 183 -15.84 -16.74 4.51
N PHE A 184 -16.07 -15.57 5.10
CA PHE A 184 -17.40 -15.08 5.40
C PHE A 184 -18.33 -15.02 4.17
N LEU A 185 -17.80 -14.66 3.00
CA LEU A 185 -18.57 -14.58 1.75
C LEU A 185 -18.60 -15.90 0.96
N TYR A 186 -17.49 -16.66 0.99
CA TYR A 186 -17.28 -17.71 0.00
C TYR A 186 -17.14 -19.11 0.58
N GLN A 187 -16.94 -19.26 1.90
CA GLN A 187 -16.73 -20.58 2.52
C GLN A 187 -18.02 -21.42 2.58
N GLY A 188 -19.16 -20.80 2.83
CA GLY A 188 -20.44 -21.51 2.99
C GLY A 188 -20.32 -22.59 4.09
N ASN A 189 -20.63 -23.83 3.75
CA ASN A 189 -20.58 -24.97 4.66
C ASN A 189 -19.24 -25.77 4.55
N MET A 190 -18.26 -25.29 3.81
CA MET A 190 -16.96 -25.95 3.69
C MET A 190 -16.15 -25.82 4.99
N ASP A 191 -15.39 -26.85 5.36
CA ASP A 191 -14.36 -26.72 6.36
C ASP A 191 -13.19 -25.84 5.85
N GLU A 192 -12.31 -25.43 6.77
CA GLU A 192 -11.19 -24.53 6.43
C GLU A 192 -10.23 -25.14 5.39
N ALA A 193 -9.94 -26.41 5.44
CA ALA A 193 -9.04 -27.09 4.50
C ALA A 193 -9.63 -27.13 3.10
N THR A 194 -10.88 -27.51 2.99
CA THR A 194 -11.63 -27.52 1.72
C THR A 194 -11.75 -26.10 1.15
N PHE A 195 -12.01 -25.10 1.99
CA PHE A 195 -12.08 -23.71 1.54
C PHE A 195 -10.72 -23.18 1.08
N ALA A 196 -9.64 -23.51 1.81
CA ALA A 196 -8.29 -23.13 1.41
C ALA A 196 -7.93 -23.70 0.03
N GLU A 197 -8.21 -24.96 -0.22
CA GLU A 197 -7.99 -25.60 -1.52
C GLU A 197 -8.88 -24.97 -2.62
N THR A 198 -10.15 -24.74 -2.33
CA THR A 198 -11.09 -24.11 -3.26
C THR A 198 -10.61 -22.71 -3.64
N SER A 199 -10.17 -21.91 -2.68
CA SER A 199 -9.68 -20.56 -2.94
C SER A 199 -8.35 -20.54 -3.74
N ALA A 200 -7.47 -21.50 -3.51
CA ALA A 200 -6.26 -21.69 -4.31
C ALA A 200 -6.59 -22.09 -5.76
N ASN A 201 -7.66 -22.87 -5.96
CA ASN A 201 -8.09 -23.28 -7.29
C ASN A 201 -8.58 -22.12 -8.15
N TRP A 202 -9.11 -21.03 -7.59
CA TRP A 202 -9.47 -19.83 -8.38
C TRP A 202 -8.27 -19.24 -9.13
N LEU A 203 -7.08 -19.30 -8.56
CA LEU A 203 -5.86 -18.91 -9.28
C LEU A 203 -5.55 -19.89 -10.44
N ARG A 204 -5.70 -21.21 -10.22
CA ARG A 204 -5.50 -22.20 -11.27
C ARG A 204 -6.49 -22.05 -12.42
N GLU A 205 -7.74 -21.75 -12.11
CA GLU A 205 -8.78 -21.46 -13.11
C GLU A 205 -8.42 -20.24 -13.96
N GLU A 206 -7.99 -19.15 -13.34
CA GLU A 206 -7.59 -17.95 -14.07
C GLU A 206 -6.33 -18.19 -14.92
N ILE A 207 -5.35 -18.95 -14.40
CA ILE A 207 -4.17 -19.37 -15.18
C ILE A 207 -4.60 -20.19 -16.40
N SER A 208 -5.53 -21.12 -16.24
CA SER A 208 -6.02 -21.97 -17.34
C SER A 208 -6.76 -21.17 -18.40
N LYS A 209 -7.55 -20.17 -17.97
CA LYS A 209 -8.33 -19.28 -18.85
C LYS A 209 -7.44 -18.31 -19.62
N THR A 210 -6.46 -17.69 -18.96
CA THR A 210 -5.57 -16.69 -19.53
C THR A 210 -4.44 -17.32 -20.36
N GLY A 211 -4.05 -18.55 -20.03
CA GLY A 211 -2.88 -19.23 -20.55
C GLY A 211 -1.62 -18.89 -19.75
N ALA A 212 -0.95 -19.90 -19.22
CA ALA A 212 0.25 -19.73 -18.37
C ALA A 212 1.38 -18.94 -19.06
N ASP A 213 1.44 -19.00 -20.38
CA ASP A 213 2.45 -18.29 -21.17
C ASP A 213 2.23 -16.78 -21.24
N ASN A 214 1.03 -16.30 -20.93
CA ASN A 214 0.72 -14.87 -20.89
C ASN A 214 0.91 -14.25 -19.49
N ILE A 215 1.05 -15.08 -18.44
CA ILE A 215 1.07 -14.60 -17.05
C ILE A 215 2.49 -14.31 -16.61
N ALA A 216 2.72 -13.08 -16.18
CA ALA A 216 4.00 -12.60 -15.67
C ALA A 216 4.16 -12.84 -14.16
N ALA A 217 3.12 -12.59 -13.38
CA ALA A 217 3.17 -12.72 -11.92
C ALA A 217 1.76 -12.82 -11.30
N PHE A 218 1.74 -13.26 -10.04
CA PHE A 218 0.63 -13.11 -9.12
C PHE A 218 1.07 -12.28 -7.92
N ILE A 219 0.22 -11.33 -7.51
CA ILE A 219 0.45 -10.50 -6.32
C ILE A 219 -0.75 -10.63 -5.38
N ALA A 220 -0.47 -10.74 -4.10
CA ALA A 220 -1.49 -10.76 -3.06
C ALA A 220 -0.94 -10.24 -1.74
N GLU A 221 -1.80 -9.61 -0.95
CA GLU A 221 -1.53 -9.27 0.43
C GLU A 221 -1.62 -10.55 1.29
N PRO A 222 -0.69 -10.80 2.22
CA PRO A 222 -0.83 -11.90 3.18
C PRO A 222 -2.10 -11.75 4.02
N VAL A 223 -2.42 -10.51 4.39
CA VAL A 223 -3.67 -10.08 5.03
C VAL A 223 -4.21 -8.88 4.25
N GLN A 224 -5.38 -9.04 3.63
CA GLN A 224 -6.03 -7.93 2.94
C GLN A 224 -6.59 -6.96 3.99
N GLY A 225 -5.90 -5.82 4.18
CA GLY A 225 -6.20 -4.88 5.25
C GLY A 225 -7.08 -3.71 4.82
N LEU A 226 -6.80 -3.10 3.69
CA LEU A 226 -7.36 -1.79 3.35
C LEU A 226 -8.82 -1.85 2.87
N SER A 227 -9.23 -2.91 2.19
CA SER A 227 -10.60 -3.07 1.70
C SER A 227 -11.57 -3.71 2.72
N LEU A 228 -11.11 -4.05 3.90
CA LEU A 228 -11.96 -4.54 5.00
C LEU A 228 -12.96 -3.49 5.52
N ILE A 229 -12.75 -2.21 5.21
CA ILE A 229 -13.68 -1.13 5.57
C ILE A 229 -15.06 -1.29 4.92
N HIS A 230 -15.13 -1.98 3.79
CA HIS A 230 -16.37 -2.19 3.01
C HIS A 230 -16.98 -3.59 3.21
N ILE A 231 -16.40 -4.36 4.07
CA ILE A 231 -16.85 -5.70 4.46
C ILE A 231 -17.51 -5.66 5.83
#